data_5a335a3260d4421c20d0cb0d5a5b42ed
#
_entry.id   5a335a3260d4421c20d0cb0d5a5b42ed
#
_cell.length_a   1.000
_cell.length_b   1.000
_cell.length_c   1.000
_cell.angle_alpha   90.00
_cell.angle_beta   90.00
_cell.angle_gamma   90.00
#
_symmetry.space_group_name_H-M   'P 1'
#
loop_
_entity.id
_entity.type
_entity.pdbx_description
1 polymer ?
#
loop_
_entity_poly.entity_id
_entity_poly.type
_entity_poly.pdbx_seq_one_letter_code
_entity_poly.pdbx_strand_id
1 'polypeptide(L)'
;MSTLRNFCIIAHIDHGKSTLADRLLDFTGAVTSREKQDQLLDNMDIERERGITIKSHAIQMNYSKNGQDYVLNLIDTPGHVDFSYEVSRSIAACEGALLVVDAAQSIQAQTISNLYLALENDLEIIPVLNKVDLPSANPEEVSDDIVDLLGCEKEEIIHASAKTGLGIEEILDAIIKLVPEPATNNEAPLKALIFDSVYNPFRGVETYFRVFSGQIKKGQTVKFLATQNKYSVDEVGTLNLTQTPKKCIGAGDVGYLITGIKNAKEVKVGDTIVNADYTGLDGISGFEDVKPMVFAGIYPVDTEEYEDLRSSMERLQLNDASLVFLPESSSALGFGFRCGFLGMLHLEIIQERLEREFNMSVITTVPNVSYKAYTRKEPNSGVLVNNPSDLPDPSSMDRVEEPYIKATIITKSDYVGNVMSLCIEKRGQIQNQTYLTTQRVELTFDMPLAEIVFDFYDRLKTVSKGYASFDYSPIGMRKSKLVKVDLLLNGSSVDALSSLIHTDNAYSIGKKMCEKLRTLIPRQQFDIPIQAAIGAKIISRETIKAVRKDVTAKCYGGDISRKRKLLEKQKKGKKKMRQIGNVEIPQEAFMAVLKLND
;
A
#
# COMPACT_ATOMS: atom_id res chain seq x y z
N MET A 1 42.16 4.23 -3.58
CA MET A 1 40.93 3.51 -4.00
C MET A 1 39.79 4.19 -3.27
N SER A 2 38.72 4.51 -3.97
CA SER A 2 37.49 5.04 -3.29
C SER A 2 36.88 3.93 -2.44
N THR A 3 36.57 4.23 -1.21
CA THR A 3 35.87 3.29 -0.31
C THR A 3 34.37 3.42 -0.53
N LEU A 4 33.70 2.28 -0.72
CA LEU A 4 32.28 2.21 -1.05
C LEU A 4 31.43 2.02 0.22
N ARG A 5 30.28 2.66 0.31
CA ARG A 5 29.28 2.47 1.37
C ARG A 5 27.89 2.40 0.76
N ASN A 6 27.13 1.36 1.10
CA ASN A 6 25.74 1.22 0.70
C ASN A 6 24.87 1.34 1.94
N PHE A 7 23.94 2.26 1.95
CA PHE A 7 23.07 2.51 3.09
C PHE A 7 21.66 2.91 2.65
N CYS A 8 20.71 2.70 3.52
CA CYS A 8 19.33 3.14 3.35
C CYS A 8 18.90 4.08 4.48
N ILE A 9 17.76 4.72 4.31
CA ILE A 9 17.13 5.54 5.35
C ILE A 9 15.83 4.85 5.74
N ILE A 10 15.72 4.43 6.99
CA ILE A 10 14.50 3.89 7.58
C ILE A 10 13.88 4.91 8.53
N ALA A 11 12.60 5.19 8.32
CA ALA A 11 11.88 6.21 9.08
C ALA A 11 10.38 5.92 9.05
N HIS A 12 9.66 6.44 10.04
CA HIS A 12 8.21 6.57 9.94
C HIS A 12 7.82 7.67 8.96
N ILE A 13 6.57 7.64 8.49
CA ILE A 13 5.98 8.70 7.67
C ILE A 13 6.11 10.04 8.42
N ASP A 14 6.43 11.12 7.72
CA ASP A 14 6.62 12.47 8.26
C ASP A 14 7.81 12.66 9.21
N HIS A 15 8.68 11.66 9.46
CA HIS A 15 9.90 11.85 10.25
C HIS A 15 11.01 12.61 9.50
N GLY A 16 10.79 12.96 8.22
CA GLY A 16 11.68 13.79 7.41
C GLY A 16 12.71 13.02 6.61
N LYS A 17 12.42 11.78 6.23
CA LYS A 17 13.25 10.90 5.40
C LYS A 17 13.68 11.58 4.08
N SER A 18 12.74 12.00 3.23
CA SER A 18 13.02 12.60 1.92
C SER A 18 13.77 13.92 2.07
N THR A 19 13.43 14.75 3.07
CA THR A 19 14.15 15.99 3.37
C THR A 19 15.60 15.73 3.80
N LEU A 20 15.85 14.65 4.56
CA LEU A 20 17.21 14.26 4.94
C LEU A 20 18.00 13.78 3.73
N ALA A 21 17.40 12.97 2.88
CA ALA A 21 18.01 12.53 1.63
C ALA A 21 18.41 13.72 0.75
N ASP A 22 17.53 14.70 0.55
CA ASP A 22 17.82 15.93 -0.19
C ASP A 22 19.01 16.68 0.39
N ARG A 23 19.13 16.76 1.72
CA ARG A 23 20.25 17.43 2.39
C ARG A 23 21.58 16.69 2.21
N LEU A 24 21.57 15.37 2.25
CA LEU A 24 22.76 14.56 1.98
C LEU A 24 23.24 14.78 0.53
N LEU A 25 22.30 14.82 -0.43
CA LEU A 25 22.57 15.12 -1.84
C LEU A 25 23.15 16.52 -2.04
N ASP A 26 22.59 17.51 -1.37
CA ASP A 26 23.05 18.90 -1.39
C ASP A 26 24.47 19.02 -0.84
N PHE A 27 24.73 18.44 0.33
CA PHE A 27 25.99 18.55 1.03
C PHE A 27 27.14 17.85 0.27
N THR A 28 26.86 16.73 -0.36
CA THR A 28 27.82 15.99 -1.19
C THR A 28 28.03 16.60 -2.57
N GLY A 29 27.25 17.64 -2.93
CA GLY A 29 27.32 18.28 -4.25
C GLY A 29 26.82 17.40 -5.40
N ALA A 30 26.05 16.35 -5.07
CA ALA A 30 25.43 15.48 -6.08
C ALA A 30 24.35 16.22 -6.88
N VAL A 31 23.82 17.32 -6.34
CA VAL A 31 22.79 18.18 -6.95
C VAL A 31 23.34 19.57 -7.23
N THR A 32 23.15 20.07 -8.45
CA THR A 32 23.52 21.45 -8.79
C THR A 32 22.45 22.43 -8.31
N SER A 33 22.84 23.70 -8.08
CA SER A 33 21.93 24.76 -7.61
C SER A 33 20.71 24.99 -8.54
N ARG A 34 20.77 24.53 -9.80
CA ARG A 34 19.67 24.64 -10.78
C ARG A 34 18.70 23.46 -10.74
N GLU A 35 19.14 22.33 -10.19
CA GLU A 35 18.36 21.08 -10.09
C GLU A 35 17.71 20.92 -8.72
N LYS A 36 17.97 21.85 -7.80
CA LYS A 36 17.38 21.84 -6.46
C LYS A 36 15.87 21.95 -6.53
N GLN A 37 15.20 20.90 -6.11
CA GLN A 37 13.76 20.84 -5.85
C GLN A 37 13.57 20.16 -4.50
N ASP A 38 12.51 20.50 -3.80
CA ASP A 38 12.13 19.78 -2.58
C ASP A 38 11.65 18.37 -2.96
N GLN A 39 12.05 17.37 -2.18
CA GLN A 39 11.73 15.95 -2.42
C GLN A 39 12.21 15.49 -3.79
N LEU A 40 13.49 15.70 -4.07
CA LEU A 40 14.11 15.43 -5.37
C LEU A 40 14.03 13.95 -5.79
N LEU A 41 14.09 13.03 -4.83
CA LEU A 41 14.00 11.60 -5.06
C LEU A 41 12.55 11.13 -5.27
N ASP A 42 11.56 11.88 -4.81
CA ASP A 42 10.15 11.58 -5.01
C ASP A 42 9.75 12.02 -6.43
N ASN A 43 9.83 11.10 -7.39
CA ASN A 43 9.66 11.41 -8.82
C ASN A 43 8.19 11.56 -9.25
N MET A 44 7.25 11.03 -8.48
CA MET A 44 5.82 11.13 -8.76
C MET A 44 5.20 12.35 -8.07
N ASP A 45 4.30 13.07 -8.77
CA ASP A 45 3.57 14.18 -8.15
C ASP A 45 2.77 13.72 -6.92
N ILE A 46 2.25 12.48 -6.95
CA ILE A 46 1.53 11.85 -5.83
C ILE A 46 2.43 11.68 -4.62
N GLU A 47 3.70 11.29 -4.79
CA GLU A 47 4.68 11.17 -3.69
C GLU A 47 4.88 12.50 -3.01
N ARG A 48 5.09 13.57 -3.80
CA ARG A 48 5.30 14.94 -3.28
C ARG A 48 4.07 15.50 -2.58
N GLU A 49 2.88 15.32 -3.15
CA GLU A 49 1.63 15.83 -2.56
C GLU A 49 1.28 15.12 -1.26
N ARG A 50 1.50 13.81 -1.18
CA ARG A 50 1.20 13.00 0.02
C ARG A 50 2.34 12.95 1.03
N GLY A 51 3.55 13.42 0.67
CA GLY A 51 4.74 13.38 1.52
C GLY A 51 5.23 11.95 1.82
N ILE A 52 4.99 11.00 0.90
CA ILE A 52 5.35 9.59 1.06
C ILE A 52 6.18 9.13 -0.13
N THR A 53 7.22 8.36 0.11
CA THR A 53 7.94 7.64 -0.95
C THR A 53 7.17 6.35 -1.26
N ILE A 54 6.81 6.16 -2.53
CA ILE A 54 6.10 4.99 -3.03
C ILE A 54 7.08 3.99 -3.61
N LYS A 55 8.06 4.48 -4.40
CA LYS A 55 9.09 3.66 -5.04
C LYS A 55 10.46 3.88 -4.42
N SER A 56 11.25 2.80 -4.36
CA SER A 56 12.65 2.89 -3.96
C SER A 56 13.47 3.58 -5.04
N HIS A 57 14.34 4.49 -4.63
CA HIS A 57 15.29 5.15 -5.51
C HIS A 57 16.72 4.92 -5.02
N ALA A 58 17.60 4.59 -5.93
CA ALA A 58 19.03 4.50 -5.62
C ALA A 58 19.79 5.65 -6.24
N ILE A 59 20.68 6.26 -5.48
CA ILE A 59 21.53 7.35 -5.97
C ILE A 59 22.93 7.23 -5.42
N GLN A 60 23.91 7.43 -6.31
CA GLN A 60 25.32 7.43 -5.99
C GLN A 60 25.82 8.86 -5.73
N MET A 61 26.45 9.07 -4.59
CA MET A 61 27.07 10.33 -4.18
C MET A 61 28.57 10.15 -4.03
N ASN A 62 29.35 11.17 -4.38
CA ASN A 62 30.78 11.21 -4.11
C ASN A 62 31.04 12.16 -2.94
N TYR A 63 31.77 11.69 -1.95
CA TYR A 63 32.12 12.48 -0.76
C TYR A 63 33.60 12.37 -0.47
N SER A 64 34.29 13.52 -0.29
CA SER A 64 35.70 13.55 0.00
C SER A 64 35.95 14.09 1.39
N LYS A 65 36.61 13.32 2.26
CA LYS A 65 36.96 13.71 3.63
C LYS A 65 38.43 13.39 3.92
N ASN A 66 39.16 14.32 4.47
CA ASN A 66 40.59 14.19 4.84
C ASN A 66 41.50 13.67 3.70
N GLY A 67 41.20 14.05 2.46
CA GLY A 67 41.96 13.62 1.27
C GLY A 67 41.66 12.20 0.81
N GLN A 68 40.66 11.54 1.34
CA GLN A 68 40.16 10.26 0.90
C GLN A 68 38.77 10.43 0.24
N ASP A 69 38.60 9.78 -0.93
CA ASP A 69 37.33 9.80 -1.65
C ASP A 69 36.49 8.58 -1.31
N TYR A 70 35.21 8.83 -1.04
CA TYR A 70 34.20 7.84 -0.75
C TYR A 70 33.12 7.87 -1.82
N VAL A 71 32.58 6.71 -2.12
CA VAL A 71 31.40 6.52 -2.95
C VAL A 71 30.27 6.03 -2.04
N LEU A 72 29.23 6.83 -1.91
CA LEU A 72 28.08 6.55 -1.06
C LEU A 72 26.88 6.23 -1.93
N ASN A 73 26.34 5.03 -1.83
CA ASN A 73 25.11 4.65 -2.49
C ASN A 73 23.97 4.72 -1.48
N LEU A 74 23.09 5.69 -1.63
CA LEU A 74 21.85 5.79 -0.89
C LEU A 74 20.76 5.01 -1.63
N ILE A 75 20.10 4.08 -0.94
CA ILE A 75 18.89 3.42 -1.43
C ILE A 75 17.72 3.95 -0.58
N ASP A 76 16.94 4.86 -1.16
CA ASP A 76 15.77 5.42 -0.51
C ASP A 76 14.64 4.41 -0.47
N THR A 77 14.00 4.22 0.70
CA THR A 77 13.01 3.17 0.93
C THR A 77 11.63 3.78 1.17
N PRO A 78 10.53 3.16 0.73
CA PRO A 78 9.19 3.53 1.19
C PRO A 78 9.08 3.49 2.71
N GLY A 79 8.21 4.34 3.28
CA GLY A 79 8.00 4.38 4.73
C GLY A 79 6.69 3.73 5.19
N HIS A 80 5.82 3.30 4.28
CA HIS A 80 4.47 2.82 4.60
C HIS A 80 4.39 1.28 4.65
N VAL A 81 3.55 0.76 5.56
CA VAL A 81 3.35 -0.70 5.75
C VAL A 81 2.91 -1.44 4.48
N ASP A 82 2.10 -0.82 3.63
CA ASP A 82 1.67 -1.42 2.36
C ASP A 82 2.86 -1.74 1.43
N PHE A 83 3.99 -1.05 1.60
CA PHE A 83 5.21 -1.22 0.82
C PHE A 83 6.33 -1.93 1.58
N SER A 84 6.01 -2.63 2.67
CA SER A 84 6.99 -3.35 3.51
C SER A 84 7.86 -4.33 2.71
N TYR A 85 7.30 -4.89 1.65
CA TYR A 85 8.02 -5.78 0.73
C TYR A 85 9.14 -5.08 -0.06
N GLU A 86 8.88 -3.85 -0.54
CA GLU A 86 9.89 -3.02 -1.23
C GLU A 86 10.96 -2.55 -0.24
N VAL A 87 10.55 -2.23 0.99
CA VAL A 87 11.46 -1.88 2.08
C VAL A 87 12.43 -3.01 2.38
N SER A 88 11.92 -4.24 2.54
CA SER A 88 12.76 -5.42 2.82
C SER A 88 13.83 -5.65 1.75
N ARG A 89 13.51 -5.46 0.48
CA ARG A 89 14.45 -5.63 -0.64
C ARG A 89 15.51 -4.54 -0.71
N SER A 90 15.11 -3.31 -0.46
CA SER A 90 16.03 -2.18 -0.40
C SER A 90 17.01 -2.32 0.77
N ILE A 91 16.52 -2.76 1.93
CA ILE A 91 17.31 -3.07 3.11
C ILE A 91 18.32 -4.19 2.79
N ALA A 92 17.90 -5.28 2.16
CA ALA A 92 18.77 -6.40 1.77
C ALA A 92 19.90 -5.99 0.79
N ALA A 93 19.78 -4.84 0.12
CA ALA A 93 20.81 -4.30 -0.76
C ALA A 93 21.82 -3.38 -0.05
N CYS A 94 21.75 -3.22 1.27
CA CYS A 94 22.57 -2.29 2.06
C CYS A 94 23.45 -3.00 3.09
N GLU A 95 24.48 -2.32 3.59
CA GLU A 95 25.27 -2.70 4.76
C GLU A 95 24.95 -1.85 5.98
N GLY A 96 24.31 -0.70 5.82
CA GLY A 96 23.94 0.17 6.94
C GLY A 96 22.59 0.84 6.73
N ALA A 97 21.99 1.30 7.83
CA ALA A 97 20.72 2.02 7.82
C ALA A 97 20.78 3.24 8.75
N LEU A 98 20.34 4.40 8.26
CA LEU A 98 20.04 5.55 9.10
C LEU A 98 18.65 5.38 9.71
N LEU A 99 18.56 5.20 11.02
CA LEU A 99 17.30 5.14 11.75
C LEU A 99 16.88 6.56 12.14
N VAL A 100 15.95 7.15 11.39
CA VAL A 100 15.53 8.53 11.57
C VAL A 100 14.29 8.60 12.46
N VAL A 101 14.43 9.26 13.61
CA VAL A 101 13.36 9.47 14.59
C VAL A 101 13.07 10.96 14.71
N ASP A 102 11.78 11.35 14.71
CA ASP A 102 11.35 12.74 14.93
C ASP A 102 11.43 13.10 16.41
N ALA A 103 12.13 14.18 16.73
CA ALA A 103 12.32 14.66 18.11
C ALA A 103 11.02 15.13 18.80
N ALA A 104 9.93 15.34 18.06
CA ALA A 104 8.62 15.70 18.60
C ALA A 104 7.65 14.52 18.70
N GLN A 105 7.78 13.51 17.80
CA GLN A 105 6.85 12.36 17.73
C GLN A 105 7.43 11.10 18.38
N SER A 106 8.77 10.99 18.53
CA SER A 106 9.49 9.84 19.08
C SER A 106 9.27 8.56 18.25
N ILE A 107 9.57 7.40 18.81
CA ILE A 107 9.51 6.09 18.16
C ILE A 107 8.07 5.72 17.80
N GLN A 108 7.88 5.21 16.56
CA GLN A 108 6.59 4.79 16.03
C GLN A 108 6.64 3.29 15.62
N ALA A 109 5.47 2.63 15.42
CA ALA A 109 5.43 1.19 15.13
C ALA A 109 6.22 0.81 13.87
N GLN A 110 6.11 1.59 12.79
CA GLN A 110 6.88 1.35 11.56
C GLN A 110 8.39 1.52 11.75
N THR A 111 8.82 2.41 12.66
CA THR A 111 10.23 2.55 13.03
C THR A 111 10.77 1.24 13.58
N ILE A 112 10.01 0.61 14.48
CA ILE A 112 10.38 -0.67 15.10
C ILE A 112 10.37 -1.82 14.08
N SER A 113 9.31 -1.92 13.27
CA SER A 113 9.22 -2.98 12.26
C SER A 113 10.36 -2.90 11.25
N ASN A 114 10.66 -1.70 10.74
CA ASN A 114 11.76 -1.48 9.81
C ASN A 114 13.13 -1.71 10.46
N LEU A 115 13.28 -1.37 11.76
CA LEU A 115 14.48 -1.68 12.51
C LEU A 115 14.71 -3.20 12.61
N TYR A 116 13.68 -3.98 12.93
CA TYR A 116 13.82 -5.43 12.98
C TYR A 116 14.20 -6.02 11.62
N LEU A 117 13.60 -5.53 10.52
CA LEU A 117 14.00 -5.94 9.17
C LEU A 117 15.47 -5.62 8.88
N ALA A 118 15.97 -4.46 9.34
CA ALA A 118 17.36 -4.09 9.17
C ALA A 118 18.30 -4.99 10.01
N LEU A 119 17.93 -5.31 11.25
CA LEU A 119 18.69 -6.22 12.12
C LEU A 119 18.69 -7.67 11.60
N GLU A 120 17.58 -8.16 11.04
CA GLU A 120 17.49 -9.48 10.40
C GLU A 120 18.43 -9.61 9.18
N ASN A 121 18.77 -8.48 8.55
CA ASN A 121 19.73 -8.41 7.44
C ASN A 121 21.14 -7.99 7.88
N ASP A 122 21.45 -8.02 9.19
CA ASP A 122 22.76 -7.69 9.77
C ASP A 122 23.25 -6.27 9.40
N LEU A 123 22.37 -5.29 9.24
CA LEU A 123 22.76 -3.92 8.93
C LEU A 123 23.29 -3.19 10.18
N GLU A 124 24.33 -2.36 9.96
CA GLU A 124 24.79 -1.39 10.95
C GLU A 124 23.76 -0.25 11.08
N ILE A 125 23.28 0.01 12.31
CA ILE A 125 22.23 1.00 12.56
C ILE A 125 22.84 2.29 13.11
N ILE A 126 22.61 3.41 12.43
CA ILE A 126 23.03 4.73 12.86
C ILE A 126 21.79 5.53 13.30
N PRO A 127 21.61 5.78 14.60
CA PRO A 127 20.46 6.54 15.10
C PRO A 127 20.61 8.03 14.80
N VAL A 128 19.57 8.62 14.20
CA VAL A 128 19.49 10.05 13.86
C VAL A 128 18.21 10.63 14.46
N LEU A 129 18.36 11.56 15.40
CA LEU A 129 17.28 12.33 15.98
C LEU A 129 17.06 13.59 15.16
N ASN A 130 16.03 13.58 14.32
CA ASN A 130 15.73 14.65 13.36
C ASN A 130 14.73 15.66 13.93
N LYS A 131 14.68 16.83 13.29
CA LYS A 131 13.77 17.95 13.62
C LYS A 131 14.00 18.55 15.00
N VAL A 132 15.23 18.54 15.48
CA VAL A 132 15.58 19.15 16.79
C VAL A 132 15.37 20.67 16.82
N ASP A 133 15.16 21.30 15.67
CA ASP A 133 14.84 22.74 15.51
C ASP A 133 13.38 23.10 15.85
N LEU A 134 12.49 22.11 15.99
CA LEU A 134 11.08 22.38 16.28
C LEU A 134 10.89 22.82 17.75
N PRO A 135 10.01 23.83 18.01
CA PRO A 135 9.67 24.23 19.39
C PRO A 135 9.03 23.11 20.24
N SER A 136 8.42 22.11 19.56
CA SER A 136 7.81 20.93 20.20
C SER A 136 8.76 19.77 20.39
N ALA A 137 10.01 19.89 19.94
CA ALA A 137 11.01 18.83 20.08
C ALA A 137 11.37 18.61 21.55
N ASN A 138 11.51 17.34 21.94
CA ASN A 138 12.01 16.92 23.24
C ASN A 138 13.21 15.96 23.06
N PRO A 139 14.39 16.48 22.68
CA PRO A 139 15.54 15.65 22.32
C PRO A 139 16.01 14.74 23.48
N GLU A 140 15.93 15.20 24.72
CA GLU A 140 16.34 14.43 25.89
C GLU A 140 15.52 13.15 26.05
N GLU A 141 14.17 13.28 26.10
CA GLU A 141 13.25 12.17 26.30
C GLU A 141 13.32 11.18 25.11
N VAL A 142 13.38 11.71 23.88
CA VAL A 142 13.42 10.86 22.69
C VAL A 142 14.78 10.15 22.55
N SER A 143 15.88 10.78 22.99
CA SER A 143 17.18 10.09 23.05
C SER A 143 17.14 8.93 24.05
N ASP A 144 16.50 9.11 25.22
CA ASP A 144 16.32 8.01 26.19
C ASP A 144 15.48 6.87 25.58
N ASP A 145 14.40 7.18 24.86
CA ASP A 145 13.59 6.17 24.13
C ASP A 145 14.44 5.40 23.09
N ILE A 146 15.35 6.07 22.37
CA ILE A 146 16.25 5.44 21.38
C ILE A 146 17.29 4.54 22.06
N VAL A 147 17.89 5.01 23.17
CA VAL A 147 18.82 4.21 23.99
C VAL A 147 18.15 2.94 24.49
N ASP A 148 16.92 3.04 25.01
CA ASP A 148 16.15 1.89 25.49
C ASP A 148 15.85 0.89 24.36
N LEU A 149 15.61 1.39 23.13
CA LEU A 149 15.30 0.55 21.97
C LEU A 149 16.53 -0.16 21.38
N LEU A 150 17.65 0.56 21.22
CA LEU A 150 18.84 0.07 20.53
C LEU A 150 19.92 -0.49 21.47
N GLY A 151 19.88 -0.09 22.75
CA GLY A 151 20.96 -0.40 23.70
C GLY A 151 22.26 0.35 23.40
N CYS A 152 22.20 1.47 22.66
CA CYS A 152 23.34 2.32 22.32
C CYS A 152 23.62 3.38 23.41
N GLU A 153 24.79 4.03 23.35
CA GLU A 153 25.10 5.16 24.21
C GLU A 153 24.44 6.44 23.65
N LYS A 154 24.11 7.40 24.54
CA LYS A 154 23.42 8.66 24.16
C LYS A 154 24.25 9.50 23.17
N GLU A 155 25.56 9.42 23.31
CA GLU A 155 26.55 10.12 22.47
C GLU A 155 26.64 9.57 21.04
N GLU A 156 26.12 8.38 20.80
CA GLU A 156 26.04 7.77 19.46
C GLU A 156 24.86 8.29 18.64
N ILE A 157 23.90 8.95 19.31
CA ILE A 157 22.71 9.51 18.64
C ILE A 157 23.06 10.87 18.01
N ILE A 158 22.92 10.96 16.70
CA ILE A 158 23.23 12.19 15.97
C ILE A 158 22.00 13.10 15.97
N HIS A 159 22.15 14.28 16.58
CA HIS A 159 21.11 15.30 16.60
C HIS A 159 21.13 16.10 15.31
N ALA A 160 20.03 16.09 14.55
CA ALA A 160 19.96 16.69 13.22
C ALA A 160 18.70 17.51 12.99
N SER A 161 18.80 18.42 12.05
CA SER A 161 17.67 19.07 11.41
C SER A 161 17.87 19.07 9.89
N ALA A 162 17.19 18.20 9.20
CA ALA A 162 17.23 18.15 7.75
C ALA A 162 16.80 19.49 7.13
N LYS A 163 15.90 20.23 7.76
CA LYS A 163 15.45 21.55 7.31
C LYS A 163 16.54 22.61 7.38
N THR A 164 17.30 22.68 8.45
CA THR A 164 18.32 23.71 8.67
C THR A 164 19.71 23.28 8.19
N GLY A 165 19.95 21.98 8.01
CA GLY A 165 21.25 21.41 7.65
C GLY A 165 22.13 21.08 8.86
N LEU A 166 21.61 21.20 10.08
CA LEU A 166 22.33 20.82 11.31
C LEU A 166 22.54 19.30 11.34
N GLY A 167 23.75 18.84 11.73
CA GLY A 167 24.07 17.42 11.92
C GLY A 167 24.33 16.62 10.64
N ILE A 168 24.29 17.25 9.46
CA ILE A 168 24.44 16.53 8.17
C ILE A 168 25.87 16.02 7.95
N GLU A 169 26.88 16.83 8.31
CA GLU A 169 28.28 16.41 8.21
C GLU A 169 28.57 15.24 9.16
N GLU A 170 28.05 15.31 10.39
CA GLU A 170 28.15 14.26 11.39
C GLU A 170 27.51 12.94 10.93
N ILE A 171 26.37 13.01 10.24
CA ILE A 171 25.73 11.83 9.64
C ILE A 171 26.65 11.23 8.56
N LEU A 172 27.21 12.03 7.65
CA LEU A 172 28.14 11.54 6.63
C LEU A 172 29.41 10.94 7.24
N ASP A 173 29.94 11.54 8.29
CA ASP A 173 31.10 11.02 9.02
C ASP A 173 30.77 9.68 9.70
N ALA A 174 29.57 9.55 10.28
CA ALA A 174 29.12 8.28 10.85
C ALA A 174 28.96 7.18 9.78
N ILE A 175 28.39 7.52 8.63
CA ILE A 175 28.26 6.57 7.51
C ILE A 175 29.63 6.03 7.09
N ILE A 176 30.63 6.89 6.86
CA ILE A 176 31.96 6.44 6.42
C ILE A 176 32.72 5.67 7.48
N LYS A 177 32.44 5.94 8.77
CA LYS A 177 33.12 5.33 9.91
C LYS A 177 32.50 4.00 10.34
N LEU A 178 31.16 3.91 10.39
CA LEU A 178 30.42 2.80 10.98
C LEU A 178 29.91 1.79 9.95
N VAL A 179 29.37 2.27 8.81
CA VAL A 179 28.88 1.35 7.77
C VAL A 179 30.03 0.54 7.19
N PRO A 180 30.01 -0.79 7.23
CA PRO A 180 31.08 -1.63 6.71
C PRO A 180 31.22 -1.51 5.18
N GLU A 181 32.43 -1.77 4.68
CA GLU A 181 32.65 -1.88 3.24
C GLU A 181 31.99 -3.16 2.71
N PRO A 182 31.27 -3.11 1.57
CA PRO A 182 30.72 -4.30 0.96
C PRO A 182 31.86 -5.23 0.50
N ALA A 183 31.59 -6.53 0.53
CA ALA A 183 32.54 -7.51 0.02
C ALA A 183 32.78 -7.31 -1.48
N THR A 184 34.04 -7.10 -1.87
CA THR A 184 34.42 -6.78 -3.26
C THR A 184 35.16 -7.95 -3.93
N ASN A 185 34.49 -9.10 -4.11
CA ASN A 185 35.06 -10.24 -4.81
C ASN A 185 34.65 -10.26 -6.29
N ASN A 186 35.40 -9.58 -7.13
CA ASN A 186 35.16 -9.46 -8.59
C ASN A 186 35.52 -10.73 -9.38
N GLU A 187 36.31 -11.64 -8.83
CA GLU A 187 36.75 -12.90 -9.49
C GLU A 187 35.75 -14.05 -9.26
N ALA A 188 34.88 -13.92 -8.27
CA ALA A 188 33.84 -14.91 -8.00
C ALA A 188 32.77 -14.93 -9.10
N PRO A 189 31.99 -16.01 -9.21
CA PRO A 189 30.82 -16.04 -10.07
C PRO A 189 29.85 -14.89 -9.78
N LEU A 190 29.27 -14.32 -10.85
CA LEU A 190 28.32 -13.22 -10.74
C LEU A 190 27.09 -13.64 -9.90
N LYS A 191 26.81 -12.85 -8.87
CA LYS A 191 25.52 -12.81 -8.18
C LYS A 191 25.14 -11.36 -7.90
N ALA A 192 24.01 -10.91 -8.44
CA ALA A 192 23.49 -9.57 -8.19
C ALA A 192 22.01 -9.64 -7.86
N LEU A 193 21.58 -8.86 -6.89
CA LEU A 193 20.19 -8.77 -6.42
C LEU A 193 19.47 -7.66 -7.17
N ILE A 194 18.30 -7.96 -7.73
CA ILE A 194 17.38 -6.96 -8.28
C ILE A 194 16.54 -6.41 -7.13
N PHE A 195 16.67 -5.14 -6.81
CA PHE A 195 15.87 -4.51 -5.76
C PHE A 195 14.71 -3.64 -6.30
N ASP A 196 14.80 -3.16 -7.56
CA ASP A 196 13.70 -2.45 -8.23
C ASP A 196 13.79 -2.56 -9.75
N SER A 197 12.71 -2.18 -10.46
CA SER A 197 12.68 -2.08 -11.91
C SER A 197 11.70 -1.01 -12.39
N VAL A 198 12.03 -0.36 -13.50
CA VAL A 198 11.20 0.68 -14.13
C VAL A 198 11.06 0.37 -15.62
N TYR A 199 9.85 0.48 -16.14
CA TYR A 199 9.62 0.31 -17.57
C TYR A 199 9.80 1.64 -18.32
N ASN A 200 10.66 1.62 -19.32
CA ASN A 200 10.87 2.72 -20.24
C ASN A 200 10.34 2.33 -21.64
N PRO A 201 9.40 3.09 -22.24
CA PRO A 201 8.82 2.74 -23.53
C PRO A 201 9.83 2.58 -24.68
N PHE A 202 10.98 3.25 -24.58
CA PHE A 202 12.01 3.25 -25.61
C PHE A 202 13.12 2.23 -25.39
N ARG A 203 13.45 1.94 -24.11
CA ARG A 203 14.59 1.11 -23.72
C ARG A 203 14.19 -0.25 -23.14
N GLY A 204 12.87 -0.46 -22.88
CA GLY A 204 12.36 -1.64 -22.21
C GLY A 204 12.49 -1.53 -20.68
N VAL A 205 12.58 -2.68 -20.00
CA VAL A 205 12.72 -2.71 -18.53
C VAL A 205 14.13 -2.34 -18.12
N GLU A 206 14.25 -1.28 -17.36
CA GLU A 206 15.47 -0.84 -16.67
C GLU A 206 15.47 -1.50 -15.29
N THR A 207 16.47 -2.33 -15.03
CA THR A 207 16.56 -3.14 -13.80
C THR A 207 17.58 -2.52 -12.87
N TYR A 208 17.22 -2.22 -11.63
CA TYR A 208 18.11 -1.70 -10.60
C TYR A 208 18.61 -2.85 -9.73
N PHE A 209 19.90 -2.93 -9.57
CA PHE A 209 20.53 -4.06 -8.91
C PHE A 209 21.74 -3.67 -8.07
N ARG A 210 22.08 -4.57 -7.15
CA ARG A 210 23.35 -4.55 -6.41
C ARG A 210 24.14 -5.82 -6.73
N VAL A 211 25.45 -5.67 -6.99
CA VAL A 211 26.36 -6.81 -7.19
C VAL A 211 26.93 -7.27 -5.86
N PHE A 212 26.67 -8.52 -5.48
CA PHE A 212 27.26 -9.16 -4.30
C PHE A 212 28.59 -9.84 -4.60
N SER A 213 28.71 -10.44 -5.77
CA SER A 213 29.97 -11.05 -6.23
C SER A 213 30.08 -11.01 -7.75
N GLY A 214 31.30 -11.06 -8.25
CA GLY A 214 31.58 -11.00 -9.69
C GLY A 214 31.41 -9.61 -10.29
N GLN A 215 31.12 -9.55 -11.57
CA GLN A 215 30.94 -8.29 -12.31
C GLN A 215 30.00 -8.46 -13.48
N ILE A 216 29.31 -7.38 -13.87
CA ILE A 216 28.46 -7.31 -15.05
C ILE A 216 29.12 -6.38 -16.06
N LYS A 217 29.23 -6.83 -17.33
CA LYS A 217 29.82 -6.07 -18.43
C LYS A 217 28.81 -5.85 -19.54
N LYS A 218 28.94 -4.72 -20.23
CA LYS A 218 28.21 -4.48 -21.48
C LYS A 218 28.52 -5.58 -22.49
N GLY A 219 27.50 -6.14 -23.17
CA GLY A 219 27.61 -7.23 -24.14
C GLY A 219 27.71 -8.62 -23.54
N GLN A 220 27.76 -8.76 -22.21
CA GLN A 220 27.71 -10.06 -21.52
C GLN A 220 26.31 -10.65 -21.58
N THR A 221 26.20 -11.98 -21.66
CA THR A 221 24.91 -12.66 -21.46
C THR A 221 24.75 -13.02 -19.99
N VAL A 222 23.66 -12.59 -19.38
CA VAL A 222 23.28 -12.86 -18.00
C VAL A 222 22.01 -13.72 -17.96
N LYS A 223 21.76 -14.37 -16.84
CA LYS A 223 20.58 -15.19 -16.59
C LYS A 223 19.87 -14.72 -15.32
N PHE A 224 18.55 -14.60 -15.36
CA PHE A 224 17.70 -14.31 -14.22
C PHE A 224 17.21 -15.63 -13.62
N LEU A 225 17.49 -15.87 -12.35
CA LEU A 225 17.25 -17.18 -11.73
C LEU A 225 15.77 -17.53 -11.60
N ALA A 226 14.89 -16.60 -11.25
CA ALA A 226 13.48 -16.89 -11.07
C ALA A 226 12.76 -17.26 -12.37
N THR A 227 13.13 -16.62 -13.48
CA THR A 227 12.52 -16.88 -14.81
C THR A 227 13.35 -17.87 -15.64
N GLN A 228 14.61 -18.15 -15.27
CA GLN A 228 15.58 -18.96 -16.02
C GLN A 228 15.90 -18.42 -17.42
N ASN A 229 15.45 -17.22 -17.76
CA ASN A 229 15.66 -16.58 -19.03
C ASN A 229 17.06 -15.97 -19.13
N LYS A 230 17.63 -15.95 -20.34
CA LYS A 230 18.94 -15.37 -20.64
C LYS A 230 18.79 -14.12 -21.48
N TYR A 231 19.53 -13.07 -21.13
CA TYR A 231 19.48 -11.79 -21.82
C TYR A 231 20.89 -11.25 -22.08
N SER A 232 21.06 -10.53 -23.19
CA SER A 232 22.27 -9.76 -23.46
C SER A 232 22.20 -8.41 -22.76
N VAL A 233 23.29 -7.99 -22.16
CA VAL A 233 23.43 -6.69 -21.52
C VAL A 233 23.68 -5.62 -22.56
N ASP A 234 22.67 -4.83 -22.90
CA ASP A 234 22.80 -3.73 -23.87
C ASP A 234 23.52 -2.54 -23.25
N GLU A 235 23.22 -2.24 -21.98
CA GLU A 235 23.84 -1.17 -21.22
C GLU A 235 23.86 -1.50 -19.72
N VAL A 236 24.92 -1.05 -19.06
CA VAL A 236 25.08 -1.11 -17.60
C VAL A 236 25.72 0.18 -17.12
N GLY A 237 25.35 0.66 -15.94
CA GLY A 237 25.89 1.91 -15.40
C GLY A 237 25.48 2.15 -13.95
N THR A 238 25.88 3.31 -13.41
CA THR A 238 25.55 3.76 -12.06
C THR A 238 24.46 4.81 -12.09
N LEU A 239 23.77 4.92 -10.97
CA LEU A 239 22.64 5.82 -10.76
C LEU A 239 23.14 7.07 -10.00
N ASN A 240 23.42 8.13 -10.75
CA ASN A 240 23.54 9.47 -10.18
C ASN A 240 22.15 10.13 -10.30
N LEU A 241 22.02 11.44 -10.32
CA LEU A 241 20.76 12.08 -10.69
C LEU A 241 20.27 11.63 -12.08
N THR A 242 21.22 11.36 -12.96
CA THR A 242 20.98 10.74 -14.26
C THR A 242 21.77 9.44 -14.37
N GLN A 243 21.29 8.52 -15.20
CA GLN A 243 21.98 7.28 -15.50
C GLN A 243 23.34 7.56 -16.17
N THR A 244 24.41 7.03 -15.60
CA THR A 244 25.77 7.18 -16.13
C THR A 244 26.27 5.83 -16.64
N PRO A 245 26.33 5.61 -17.98
CA PRO A 245 26.78 4.35 -18.55
C PRO A 245 28.24 4.05 -18.20
N LYS A 246 28.49 2.79 -17.83
CA LYS A 246 29.83 2.25 -17.55
C LYS A 246 30.11 1.02 -18.41
N LYS A 247 31.36 0.66 -18.55
CA LYS A 247 31.76 -0.57 -19.27
C LYS A 247 31.50 -1.82 -18.40
N CYS A 248 31.58 -1.66 -17.09
CA CYS A 248 31.54 -2.73 -16.13
C CYS A 248 31.08 -2.18 -14.76
N ILE A 249 30.31 -2.98 -14.04
CA ILE A 249 29.91 -2.78 -12.62
C ILE A 249 30.42 -3.99 -11.86
N GLY A 250 31.11 -3.79 -10.74
CA GLY A 250 31.74 -4.83 -9.93
C GLY A 250 31.05 -5.11 -8.61
N ALA A 251 31.57 -6.10 -7.88
CA ALA A 251 31.06 -6.47 -6.56
C ALA A 251 31.06 -5.29 -5.59
N GLY A 252 29.97 -5.13 -4.85
CA GLY A 252 29.68 -4.03 -3.93
C GLY A 252 28.93 -2.85 -4.57
N ASP A 253 29.05 -2.64 -5.89
CA ASP A 253 28.39 -1.52 -6.56
C ASP A 253 26.88 -1.70 -6.70
N VAL A 254 26.17 -0.57 -6.68
CA VAL A 254 24.76 -0.42 -7.04
C VAL A 254 24.67 0.22 -8.43
N GLY A 255 23.79 -0.30 -9.27
CA GLY A 255 23.68 0.20 -10.64
C GLY A 255 22.38 -0.18 -11.34
N TYR A 256 22.32 0.16 -12.62
CA TYR A 256 21.22 -0.20 -13.50
C TYR A 256 21.68 -1.07 -14.66
N LEU A 257 20.75 -1.86 -15.18
CA LEU A 257 20.93 -2.80 -16.28
C LEU A 257 19.82 -2.63 -17.30
N ILE A 258 20.15 -2.59 -18.59
CA ILE A 258 19.22 -2.61 -19.70
C ILE A 258 19.52 -3.83 -20.57
N THR A 259 18.49 -4.61 -20.83
CA THR A 259 18.59 -5.86 -21.60
C THR A 259 17.56 -5.95 -22.72
N GLY A 260 16.88 -4.84 -23.04
CA GLY A 260 15.83 -4.80 -24.07
C GLY A 260 14.58 -5.61 -23.77
N ILE A 261 14.37 -6.05 -22.53
CA ILE A 261 13.17 -6.77 -22.10
C ILE A 261 11.97 -5.83 -22.22
N LYS A 262 10.93 -6.27 -22.93
CA LYS A 262 9.70 -5.48 -23.16
C LYS A 262 8.56 -5.85 -22.22
N ASN A 263 8.63 -7.01 -21.60
CA ASN A 263 7.61 -7.51 -20.68
C ASN A 263 8.12 -7.49 -19.24
N ALA A 264 7.58 -6.61 -18.40
CA ALA A 264 8.01 -6.48 -17.01
C ALA A 264 7.84 -7.77 -16.18
N LYS A 265 6.94 -8.66 -16.55
CA LYS A 265 6.77 -9.97 -15.88
C LYS A 265 7.99 -10.88 -15.99
N GLU A 266 8.91 -10.58 -16.92
CA GLU A 266 10.16 -11.31 -17.08
C GLU A 266 11.25 -10.82 -16.11
N VAL A 267 11.06 -9.67 -15.47
CA VAL A 267 11.94 -9.14 -14.43
C VAL A 267 11.18 -9.16 -13.11
N LYS A 268 11.57 -10.08 -12.24
CA LYS A 268 11.02 -10.14 -10.90
C LYS A 268 11.92 -9.40 -9.94
N VAL A 269 11.38 -8.43 -9.22
CA VAL A 269 12.11 -7.73 -8.15
C VAL A 269 12.39 -8.72 -7.02
N GLY A 270 13.62 -8.75 -6.47
CA GLY A 270 14.11 -9.78 -5.55
C GLY A 270 14.80 -10.96 -6.24
N ASP A 271 14.75 -11.05 -7.58
CA ASP A 271 15.45 -12.11 -8.31
C ASP A 271 16.98 -11.90 -8.31
N THR A 272 17.70 -12.96 -8.58
CA THR A 272 19.17 -12.96 -8.66
C THR A 272 19.63 -13.04 -10.12
N ILE A 273 20.50 -12.10 -10.51
CA ILE A 273 21.19 -12.10 -11.79
C ILE A 273 22.48 -12.90 -11.63
N VAL A 274 22.70 -13.85 -12.55
CA VAL A 274 23.90 -14.72 -12.56
C VAL A 274 24.49 -14.81 -13.97
N ASN A 275 25.68 -15.42 -14.09
CA ASN A 275 26.24 -15.78 -15.39
C ASN A 275 25.33 -16.72 -16.18
N ALA A 276 25.33 -16.61 -17.50
CA ALA A 276 24.47 -17.40 -18.39
C ALA A 276 24.68 -18.93 -18.29
N ASP A 277 25.86 -19.36 -17.90
CA ASP A 277 26.28 -20.76 -17.70
C ASP A 277 26.09 -21.27 -16.26
N TYR A 278 25.60 -20.43 -15.36
CA TYR A 278 25.35 -20.81 -13.97
C TYR A 278 24.26 -21.88 -13.88
N THR A 279 24.62 -23.03 -13.28
CA THR A 279 23.75 -24.20 -13.15
C THR A 279 23.15 -24.36 -11.74
N GLY A 280 23.63 -23.60 -10.74
CA GLY A 280 23.07 -23.60 -9.39
C GLY A 280 21.67 -22.98 -9.34
N LEU A 281 20.95 -23.32 -8.28
CA LEU A 281 19.65 -22.72 -7.95
C LEU A 281 19.74 -21.74 -6.77
N ASP A 282 20.93 -21.57 -6.21
CA ASP A 282 21.15 -20.76 -5.00
C ASP A 282 21.13 -19.27 -5.36
N GLY A 283 19.94 -18.67 -5.30
CA GLY A 283 19.75 -17.22 -5.36
C GLY A 283 20.21 -16.53 -4.08
N ILE A 284 20.27 -15.20 -4.12
CA ILE A 284 20.39 -14.37 -2.92
C ILE A 284 19.09 -14.53 -2.13
N SER A 285 19.19 -14.73 -0.81
CA SER A 285 18.03 -14.89 0.07
C SER A 285 17.14 -13.64 0.05
N GLY A 286 15.83 -13.80 0.23
CA GLY A 286 14.86 -12.71 0.30
C GLY A 286 13.93 -12.59 -0.91
N PHE A 287 13.99 -13.52 -1.87
CA PHE A 287 12.98 -13.57 -2.93
C PHE A 287 11.69 -14.23 -2.43
N GLU A 288 10.63 -13.44 -2.31
CA GLU A 288 9.26 -13.93 -2.10
C GLU A 288 8.33 -13.32 -3.14
N ASP A 289 7.40 -14.13 -3.65
CA ASP A 289 6.34 -13.59 -4.51
C ASP A 289 5.36 -12.77 -3.67
N VAL A 290 5.15 -11.53 -4.05
CA VAL A 290 4.20 -10.63 -3.38
C VAL A 290 2.79 -11.11 -3.58
N LYS A 291 2.06 -11.32 -2.48
CA LYS A 291 0.66 -11.73 -2.52
C LYS A 291 -0.24 -10.53 -2.20
N PRO A 292 -1.18 -10.21 -3.09
CA PRO A 292 -2.17 -9.18 -2.79
C PRO A 292 -2.98 -9.54 -1.54
N MET A 293 -3.26 -8.54 -0.72
CA MET A 293 -4.03 -8.69 0.52
C MET A 293 -5.44 -8.12 0.39
N VAL A 294 -5.61 -7.08 -0.44
CA VAL A 294 -6.88 -6.37 -0.67
C VAL A 294 -7.28 -6.53 -2.12
N PHE A 295 -8.56 -6.80 -2.35
CA PHE A 295 -9.11 -7.00 -3.68
C PHE A 295 -10.28 -6.05 -3.93
N ALA A 296 -10.29 -5.37 -5.08
CA ALA A 296 -11.41 -4.54 -5.54
C ALA A 296 -11.61 -4.69 -7.04
N GLY A 297 -12.85 -4.49 -7.49
CA GLY A 297 -13.14 -4.35 -8.91
C GLY A 297 -12.87 -2.92 -9.35
N ILE A 298 -12.22 -2.74 -10.49
CA ILE A 298 -12.04 -1.44 -11.16
C ILE A 298 -12.80 -1.47 -12.48
N TYR A 299 -13.72 -0.54 -12.66
CA TYR A 299 -14.58 -0.44 -13.84
C TYR A 299 -14.47 0.96 -14.45
N PRO A 300 -14.48 1.12 -15.78
CA PRO A 300 -14.53 2.44 -16.37
C PRO A 300 -15.91 3.07 -16.11
N VAL A 301 -15.95 4.40 -16.00
CA VAL A 301 -17.22 5.14 -15.86
C VAL A 301 -18.06 5.00 -17.14
N ASP A 302 -17.41 5.08 -18.29
CA ASP A 302 -18.02 4.77 -19.59
C ASP A 302 -17.63 3.35 -20.01
N THR A 303 -18.62 2.51 -20.24
CA THR A 303 -18.41 1.10 -20.63
C THR A 303 -17.70 0.93 -21.97
N GLU A 304 -17.69 1.97 -22.84
CA GLU A 304 -16.97 1.96 -24.11
C GLU A 304 -15.45 2.08 -23.91
N GLU A 305 -14.99 2.61 -22.77
CA GLU A 305 -13.58 2.80 -22.43
C GLU A 305 -12.91 1.54 -21.83
N TYR A 306 -13.53 0.36 -21.90
CA TYR A 306 -12.97 -0.87 -21.33
C TYR A 306 -11.58 -1.24 -21.89
N GLU A 307 -11.37 -1.13 -23.20
CA GLU A 307 -10.08 -1.44 -23.83
C GLU A 307 -9.00 -0.41 -23.48
N ASP A 308 -9.37 0.86 -23.28
CA ASP A 308 -8.48 1.91 -22.84
C ASP A 308 -8.07 1.68 -21.37
N LEU A 309 -9.01 1.28 -20.50
CA LEU A 309 -8.73 0.87 -19.14
C LEU A 309 -7.77 -0.34 -19.12
N ARG A 310 -8.01 -1.35 -19.96
CA ARG A 310 -7.13 -2.51 -20.08
C ARG A 310 -5.70 -2.10 -20.43
N SER A 311 -5.54 -1.27 -21.46
CA SER A 311 -4.23 -0.76 -21.88
C SER A 311 -3.55 0.02 -20.77
N SER A 312 -4.30 0.83 -20.02
CA SER A 312 -3.80 1.62 -18.89
C SER A 312 -3.34 0.72 -17.73
N MET A 313 -4.14 -0.30 -17.40
CA MET A 313 -3.79 -1.29 -16.35
C MET A 313 -2.53 -2.10 -16.74
N GLU A 314 -2.40 -2.53 -18.00
CA GLU A 314 -1.21 -3.20 -18.50
C GLU A 314 0.04 -2.33 -18.38
N ARG A 315 -0.07 -1.03 -18.71
CA ARG A 315 1.03 -0.06 -18.55
C ARG A 315 1.39 0.19 -17.08
N LEU A 316 0.40 0.30 -16.20
CA LEU A 316 0.66 0.43 -14.76
C LEU A 316 1.38 -0.80 -14.22
N GLN A 317 0.97 -2.00 -14.62
CA GLN A 317 1.60 -3.26 -14.20
C GLN A 317 3.08 -3.37 -14.66
N LEU A 318 3.46 -2.69 -15.75
CA LEU A 318 4.86 -2.62 -16.17
C LEU A 318 5.75 -1.91 -15.15
N ASN A 319 5.18 -0.94 -14.43
CA ASN A 319 5.89 -0.14 -13.43
C ASN A 319 5.57 -0.57 -11.98
N ASP A 320 4.62 -1.46 -11.80
CA ASP A 320 4.17 -1.94 -10.50
C ASP A 320 3.92 -3.46 -10.56
N ALA A 321 4.95 -4.22 -10.25
CA ALA A 321 4.91 -5.68 -10.31
C ALA A 321 3.96 -6.30 -9.27
N SER A 322 3.56 -5.55 -8.24
CA SER A 322 2.64 -5.99 -7.19
C SER A 322 1.17 -5.92 -7.62
N LEU A 323 0.86 -5.12 -8.65
CA LEU A 323 -0.49 -5.00 -9.19
C LEU A 323 -0.88 -6.26 -9.99
N VAL A 324 -1.88 -6.96 -9.48
CA VAL A 324 -2.47 -8.14 -10.15
C VAL A 324 -3.88 -7.79 -10.59
N PHE A 325 -4.24 -8.09 -11.82
CA PHE A 325 -5.61 -7.89 -12.31
C PHE A 325 -6.06 -8.99 -13.26
N LEU A 326 -7.34 -9.31 -13.20
CA LEU A 326 -8.03 -10.29 -14.02
C LEU A 326 -9.32 -9.67 -14.56
N PRO A 327 -9.73 -9.99 -15.83
CA PRO A 327 -11.01 -9.55 -16.34
C PRO A 327 -12.17 -9.99 -15.44
N GLU A 328 -13.10 -9.08 -15.18
CA GLU A 328 -14.31 -9.32 -14.42
C GLU A 328 -15.50 -8.65 -15.10
N SER A 329 -16.70 -9.15 -14.86
CA SER A 329 -17.94 -8.53 -15.29
C SER A 329 -18.90 -8.36 -14.13
N SER A 330 -19.52 -7.21 -14.04
CA SER A 330 -20.57 -6.88 -13.07
C SER A 330 -21.89 -6.66 -13.79
N SER A 331 -22.96 -7.17 -13.23
CA SER A 331 -24.31 -6.94 -13.76
C SER A 331 -24.72 -5.46 -13.69
N ALA A 332 -24.12 -4.70 -12.77
CA ALA A 332 -24.41 -3.28 -12.54
C ALA A 332 -23.45 -2.34 -13.29
N LEU A 333 -22.17 -2.72 -13.45
CA LEU A 333 -21.09 -1.84 -13.95
C LEU A 333 -20.53 -2.27 -15.32
N GLY A 334 -20.94 -3.43 -15.85
CA GLY A 334 -20.44 -3.96 -17.12
C GLY A 334 -19.08 -4.66 -16.99
N PHE A 335 -18.21 -4.48 -17.98
CA PHE A 335 -16.88 -5.08 -17.99
C PHE A 335 -15.85 -4.24 -17.27
N GLY A 336 -14.97 -4.88 -16.51
CA GLY A 336 -13.90 -4.28 -15.74
C GLY A 336 -12.84 -5.28 -15.35
N PHE A 337 -12.12 -5.00 -14.28
CA PHE A 337 -11.05 -5.85 -13.79
C PHE A 337 -11.16 -6.07 -12.29
N ARG A 338 -10.99 -7.32 -11.85
CA ARG A 338 -10.73 -7.65 -10.46
C ARG A 338 -9.25 -7.46 -10.18
N CYS A 339 -8.93 -6.51 -9.32
CA CYS A 339 -7.56 -6.11 -9.00
C CYS A 339 -7.19 -6.55 -7.59
N GLY A 340 -5.95 -6.98 -7.44
CA GLY A 340 -5.34 -7.26 -6.15
C GLY A 340 -4.29 -6.21 -5.81
N PHE A 341 -4.30 -5.73 -4.57
CA PHE A 341 -3.47 -4.66 -4.04
C PHE A 341 -2.76 -5.10 -2.76
N LEU A 342 -1.64 -4.47 -2.44
CA LEU A 342 -0.90 -4.71 -1.20
C LEU A 342 -1.70 -4.24 0.02
N GLY A 343 -2.38 -3.10 -0.08
CA GLY A 343 -3.22 -2.52 0.95
C GLY A 343 -4.12 -1.43 0.40
N MET A 344 -4.74 -0.65 1.28
CA MET A 344 -5.66 0.44 0.87
C MET A 344 -4.94 1.62 0.24
N LEU A 345 -3.77 2.00 0.75
CA LEU A 345 -2.98 3.09 0.17
C LEU A 345 -2.55 2.73 -1.25
N HIS A 346 -2.14 1.48 -1.49
CA HIS A 346 -1.80 1.01 -2.83
C HIS A 346 -3.00 1.12 -3.80
N LEU A 347 -4.21 0.73 -3.36
CA LEU A 347 -5.44 0.89 -4.16
C LEU A 347 -5.69 2.36 -4.52
N GLU A 348 -5.60 3.27 -3.55
CA GLU A 348 -5.80 4.71 -3.77
C GLU A 348 -4.77 5.28 -4.75
N ILE A 349 -3.51 4.88 -4.63
CA ILE A 349 -2.44 5.30 -5.53
C ILE A 349 -2.71 4.83 -6.96
N ILE A 350 -3.10 3.57 -7.16
CA ILE A 350 -3.42 3.04 -8.48
C ILE A 350 -4.61 3.77 -9.10
N GLN A 351 -5.65 4.04 -8.31
CA GLN A 351 -6.82 4.82 -8.78
C GLN A 351 -6.41 6.23 -9.19
N GLU A 352 -5.62 6.92 -8.40
CA GLU A 352 -5.15 8.27 -8.68
C GLU A 352 -4.21 8.33 -9.89
N ARG A 353 -3.36 7.31 -10.07
CA ARG A 353 -2.51 7.17 -11.26
C ARG A 353 -3.31 6.93 -12.53
N LEU A 354 -4.38 6.10 -12.48
CA LEU A 354 -5.29 5.91 -13.61
C LEU A 354 -5.91 7.25 -14.03
N GLU A 355 -6.34 8.07 -13.08
CA GLU A 355 -6.92 9.38 -13.35
C GLU A 355 -5.90 10.38 -13.91
N ARG A 356 -4.72 10.52 -13.27
CA ARG A 356 -3.73 11.55 -13.62
C ARG A 356 -2.85 11.20 -14.82
N GLU A 357 -2.33 9.96 -14.87
CA GLU A 357 -1.39 9.55 -15.91
C GLU A 357 -2.09 9.10 -17.21
N PHE A 358 -3.31 8.54 -17.09
CA PHE A 358 -4.04 7.97 -18.22
C PHE A 358 -5.37 8.65 -18.52
N ASN A 359 -5.75 9.67 -17.72
CA ASN A 359 -7.03 10.39 -17.84
C ASN A 359 -8.25 9.45 -17.83
N MET A 360 -8.16 8.36 -17.04
CA MET A 360 -9.18 7.33 -16.91
C MET A 360 -9.99 7.54 -15.64
N SER A 361 -11.26 7.90 -15.78
CA SER A 361 -12.18 7.93 -14.64
C SER A 361 -12.72 6.52 -14.35
N VAL A 362 -12.52 6.05 -13.14
CA VAL A 362 -12.88 4.67 -12.77
C VAL A 362 -13.81 4.60 -11.56
N ILE A 363 -14.62 3.55 -11.53
CA ILE A 363 -15.43 3.18 -10.36
C ILE A 363 -14.74 2.01 -9.67
N THR A 364 -14.43 2.19 -8.39
CA THR A 364 -13.87 1.13 -7.55
C THR A 364 -14.97 0.50 -6.70
N THR A 365 -15.08 -0.83 -6.73
CA THR A 365 -16.03 -1.55 -5.87
C THR A 365 -15.54 -1.57 -4.43
N VAL A 366 -16.41 -2.01 -3.50
CA VAL A 366 -16.04 -2.19 -2.09
C VAL A 366 -14.82 -3.12 -2.00
N PRO A 367 -13.68 -2.65 -1.46
CA PRO A 367 -12.53 -3.51 -1.25
C PRO A 367 -12.88 -4.64 -0.28
N ASN A 368 -12.30 -5.80 -0.52
CA ASN A 368 -12.41 -6.94 0.38
C ASN A 368 -11.10 -7.73 0.41
N VAL A 369 -10.99 -8.63 1.37
CA VAL A 369 -9.83 -9.52 1.50
C VAL A 369 -10.08 -10.83 0.76
N SER A 370 -9.02 -11.63 0.56
CA SER A 370 -9.15 -12.99 0.01
C SER A 370 -9.62 -13.94 1.11
N TYR A 371 -10.76 -14.58 0.89
CA TYR A 371 -11.30 -15.61 1.79
C TYR A 371 -11.01 -17.00 1.23
N LYS A 372 -11.10 -18.02 2.07
CA LYS A 372 -10.99 -19.40 1.66
C LYS A 372 -12.25 -20.17 2.06
N ALA A 373 -13.04 -20.57 1.07
CA ALA A 373 -14.27 -21.32 1.29
C ALA A 373 -14.04 -22.81 1.07
N TYR A 374 -14.60 -23.63 1.95
CA TYR A 374 -14.54 -25.08 1.87
C TYR A 374 -15.94 -25.63 1.71
N THR A 375 -16.10 -26.54 0.75
CA THR A 375 -17.40 -27.21 0.51
C THR A 375 -17.46 -28.54 1.26
N ARG A 376 -18.68 -29.01 1.55
CA ARG A 376 -18.90 -30.31 2.18
C ARG A 376 -18.44 -31.49 1.31
N LYS A 377 -18.36 -31.28 -0.02
CA LYS A 377 -17.88 -32.29 -0.97
C LYS A 377 -16.35 -32.41 -0.93
N GLU A 378 -15.66 -31.27 -0.73
CA GLU A 378 -14.20 -31.18 -0.72
C GLU A 378 -13.72 -30.40 0.53
N PRO A 379 -13.79 -31.02 1.73
CA PRO A 379 -13.50 -30.31 2.98
C PRO A 379 -12.02 -29.96 3.16
N ASN A 380 -11.13 -30.56 2.37
CA ASN A 380 -9.68 -30.31 2.43
C ASN A 380 -9.16 -29.41 1.30
N SER A 381 -9.98 -29.20 0.25
CA SER A 381 -9.63 -28.34 -0.89
C SER A 381 -10.40 -27.02 -0.78
N GLY A 382 -9.78 -26.01 -0.19
CA GLY A 382 -10.41 -24.67 -0.06
C GLY A 382 -10.25 -23.88 -1.36
N VAL A 383 -11.35 -23.28 -1.81
CA VAL A 383 -11.38 -22.38 -2.96
C VAL A 383 -11.15 -20.94 -2.47
N LEU A 384 -10.26 -20.21 -3.13
CA LEU A 384 -10.05 -18.79 -2.87
C LEU A 384 -11.23 -17.98 -3.41
N VAL A 385 -11.78 -17.11 -2.57
CA VAL A 385 -12.91 -16.23 -2.87
C VAL A 385 -12.44 -14.79 -2.73
N ASN A 386 -12.12 -14.18 -3.85
CA ASN A 386 -11.69 -12.78 -3.92
C ASN A 386 -12.87 -11.83 -4.22
N ASN A 387 -13.94 -12.35 -4.79
CA ASN A 387 -15.20 -11.63 -5.01
C ASN A 387 -16.31 -12.26 -4.16
N PRO A 388 -17.08 -11.49 -3.37
CA PRO A 388 -18.21 -12.00 -2.62
C PRO A 388 -19.25 -12.76 -3.45
N SER A 389 -19.34 -12.47 -4.76
CA SER A 389 -20.25 -13.16 -5.67
C SER A 389 -19.85 -14.61 -5.96
N ASP A 390 -18.56 -14.95 -5.79
CA ASP A 390 -18.02 -16.28 -6.02
C ASP A 390 -18.15 -17.21 -4.81
N LEU A 391 -18.75 -16.70 -3.71
CA LEU A 391 -18.96 -17.50 -2.50
C LEU A 391 -19.92 -18.68 -2.84
N PRO A 392 -19.51 -19.93 -2.53
CA PRO A 392 -20.39 -21.09 -2.73
C PRO A 392 -21.71 -20.96 -1.96
N ASP A 393 -22.75 -21.61 -2.48
CA ASP A 393 -24.06 -21.63 -1.82
C ASP A 393 -23.94 -22.09 -0.35
N PRO A 394 -24.55 -21.37 0.63
CA PRO A 394 -24.49 -21.71 2.05
C PRO A 394 -24.89 -23.17 2.36
N SER A 395 -25.75 -23.78 1.54
CA SER A 395 -26.17 -25.18 1.72
C SER A 395 -25.06 -26.19 1.40
N SER A 396 -24.15 -25.85 0.50
CA SER A 396 -22.99 -26.67 0.09
C SER A 396 -21.73 -26.39 0.89
N MET A 397 -21.72 -25.28 1.65
CA MET A 397 -20.55 -24.79 2.37
C MET A 397 -20.35 -25.52 3.70
N ASP A 398 -19.10 -25.88 4.01
CA ASP A 398 -18.69 -26.44 5.30
C ASP A 398 -18.19 -25.32 6.24
N ARG A 399 -17.21 -24.58 5.78
CA ARG A 399 -16.61 -23.45 6.53
C ARG A 399 -16.02 -22.41 5.62
N VAL A 400 -15.85 -21.21 6.15
CA VAL A 400 -15.09 -20.13 5.53
C VAL A 400 -13.98 -19.71 6.48
N GLU A 401 -12.82 -19.46 5.91
CA GLU A 401 -11.65 -18.93 6.61
C GLU A 401 -11.34 -17.53 6.09
N GLU A 402 -10.98 -16.63 7.02
CA GLU A 402 -10.56 -15.26 6.72
C GLU A 402 -9.10 -15.04 7.11
N PRO A 403 -8.37 -14.14 6.43
CA PRO A 403 -7.00 -13.82 6.77
C PRO A 403 -6.94 -13.05 8.08
N TYR A 404 -6.01 -13.47 8.94
CA TYR A 404 -5.68 -12.82 10.20
C TYR A 404 -4.31 -12.19 10.12
N ILE A 405 -4.15 -11.12 10.88
CA ILE A 405 -2.90 -10.39 11.03
C ILE A 405 -2.51 -10.32 12.51
N LYS A 406 -1.22 -10.21 12.76
CA LYS A 406 -0.65 -9.71 14.00
C LYS A 406 -0.52 -8.20 13.88
N ALA A 407 -1.36 -7.48 14.60
CA ALA A 407 -1.37 -6.02 14.67
C ALA A 407 -0.50 -5.56 15.82
N THR A 408 0.47 -4.70 15.56
CA THR A 408 1.34 -4.05 16.55
C THR A 408 0.99 -2.58 16.64
N ILE A 409 0.57 -2.13 17.81
CA ILE A 409 0.14 -0.75 18.06
C ILE A 409 0.98 -0.15 19.17
N ILE A 410 1.65 0.95 18.90
CA ILE A 410 2.38 1.70 19.90
C ILE A 410 1.62 2.98 20.21
N THR A 411 1.35 3.21 21.48
CA THR A 411 0.60 4.39 21.93
C THR A 411 1.08 4.87 23.30
N LYS A 412 0.67 6.09 23.70
CA LYS A 412 0.90 6.56 25.07
C LYS A 412 0.01 5.80 26.06
N SER A 413 0.51 5.61 27.29
CA SER A 413 -0.19 4.92 28.37
C SER A 413 -1.62 5.41 28.61
N ASP A 414 -1.86 6.73 28.46
CA ASP A 414 -3.16 7.37 28.65
C ASP A 414 -4.24 6.89 27.65
N TYR A 415 -3.85 6.41 26.47
CA TYR A 415 -4.77 6.00 25.41
C TYR A 415 -4.93 4.48 25.30
N VAL A 416 -4.21 3.69 26.09
CA VAL A 416 -4.25 2.20 26.04
C VAL A 416 -5.70 1.68 26.12
N GLY A 417 -6.49 2.18 27.07
CA GLY A 417 -7.87 1.73 27.25
C GLY A 417 -8.78 2.00 26.02
N ASN A 418 -8.61 3.17 25.39
CA ASN A 418 -9.37 3.53 24.19
C ASN A 418 -8.97 2.67 22.99
N VAL A 419 -7.66 2.46 22.82
CA VAL A 419 -7.11 1.63 21.74
C VAL A 419 -7.54 0.16 21.91
N MET A 420 -7.45 -0.38 23.13
CA MET A 420 -7.92 -1.75 23.43
C MET A 420 -9.41 -1.90 23.11
N SER A 421 -10.25 -0.94 23.49
CA SER A 421 -11.69 -0.96 23.21
C SER A 421 -11.97 -0.98 21.70
N LEU A 422 -11.23 -0.17 20.92
CA LEU A 422 -11.31 -0.17 19.45
C LEU A 422 -10.92 -1.52 18.86
N CYS A 423 -9.80 -2.10 19.31
CA CYS A 423 -9.34 -3.40 18.79
C CYS A 423 -10.33 -4.53 19.12
N ILE A 424 -10.92 -4.54 20.32
CA ILE A 424 -11.93 -5.53 20.73
C ILE A 424 -13.20 -5.36 19.88
N GLU A 425 -13.68 -4.13 19.64
CA GLU A 425 -14.80 -3.85 18.74
C GLU A 425 -14.56 -4.42 17.33
N LYS A 426 -13.31 -4.36 16.86
CA LYS A 426 -12.84 -4.91 15.58
C LYS A 426 -12.43 -6.39 15.67
N ARG A 427 -12.98 -7.14 16.58
CA ARG A 427 -12.76 -8.59 16.81
C ARG A 427 -11.29 -8.96 17.13
N GLY A 428 -10.50 -8.00 17.57
CA GLY A 428 -9.10 -8.21 17.95
C GLY A 428 -8.99 -9.03 19.23
N GLN A 429 -8.02 -9.93 19.26
CA GLN A 429 -7.64 -10.76 20.41
C GLN A 429 -6.27 -10.30 20.89
N ILE A 430 -6.21 -9.75 22.10
CA ILE A 430 -4.95 -9.29 22.67
C ILE A 430 -4.03 -10.49 22.89
N GLN A 431 -2.78 -10.34 22.46
CA GLN A 431 -1.72 -11.34 22.62
C GLN A 431 -0.72 -10.88 23.67
N ASN A 432 -0.30 -9.60 23.60
CA ASN A 432 0.71 -9.06 24.50
C ASN A 432 0.49 -7.56 24.75
N GLN A 433 0.99 -7.10 25.90
CA GLN A 433 1.11 -5.68 26.24
C GLN A 433 2.47 -5.48 26.90
N THR A 434 3.33 -4.69 26.26
CA THR A 434 4.69 -4.41 26.71
C THR A 434 4.86 -2.91 26.92
N TYR A 435 5.42 -2.52 28.05
CA TYR A 435 5.82 -1.13 28.27
C TYR A 435 7.22 -0.94 27.69
N LEU A 436 7.30 -0.18 26.60
CA LEU A 436 8.59 0.18 25.97
C LEU A 436 9.32 1.20 26.83
N THR A 437 8.56 2.19 27.31
CA THR A 437 9.02 3.19 28.28
C THR A 437 7.93 3.44 29.33
N THR A 438 8.16 4.31 30.30
CA THR A 438 7.16 4.68 31.32
C THR A 438 5.90 5.30 30.70
N GLN A 439 6.00 5.91 29.53
CA GLN A 439 4.90 6.59 28.85
C GLN A 439 4.40 5.88 27.60
N ARG A 440 5.13 4.91 27.03
CA ARG A 440 4.80 4.23 25.79
C ARG A 440 4.55 2.74 25.99
N VAL A 441 3.48 2.29 25.38
CA VAL A 441 3.01 0.89 25.47
C VAL A 441 2.85 0.33 24.07
N GLU A 442 3.42 -0.84 23.85
CA GLU A 442 3.16 -1.68 22.69
C GLU A 442 2.03 -2.66 23.01
N LEU A 443 1.04 -2.69 22.15
CA LEU A 443 -0.08 -3.62 22.20
C LEU A 443 -0.03 -4.52 20.99
N THR A 444 -0.04 -5.83 21.20
CA THR A 444 -0.08 -6.81 20.12
C THR A 444 -1.43 -7.52 20.11
N PHE A 445 -2.09 -7.52 18.95
CA PHE A 445 -3.37 -8.17 18.73
C PHE A 445 -3.34 -9.11 17.53
N ASP A 446 -4.06 -10.23 17.62
CA ASP A 446 -4.47 -10.99 16.45
C ASP A 446 -5.82 -10.44 15.97
N MET A 447 -5.88 -9.96 14.73
CA MET A 447 -7.08 -9.31 14.19
C MET A 447 -7.42 -9.84 12.79
N PRO A 448 -8.72 -9.92 12.44
CA PRO A 448 -9.10 -10.19 11.05
C PRO A 448 -8.68 -9.02 10.16
N LEU A 449 -8.00 -9.31 9.04
CA LEU A 449 -7.55 -8.29 8.09
C LEU A 449 -8.74 -7.44 7.55
N ALA A 450 -9.89 -8.06 7.33
CA ALA A 450 -11.10 -7.39 6.85
C ALA A 450 -11.58 -6.24 7.76
N GLU A 451 -11.29 -6.30 9.06
CA GLU A 451 -11.73 -5.27 10.02
C GLU A 451 -10.83 -4.04 10.04
N ILE A 452 -9.64 -4.13 9.47
CA ILE A 452 -8.69 -3.00 9.42
C ILE A 452 -8.69 -2.27 8.09
N VAL A 453 -9.16 -2.92 7.00
CA VAL A 453 -9.07 -2.41 5.63
C VAL A 453 -9.81 -1.07 5.45
N PHE A 454 -10.88 -0.79 6.20
CA PHE A 454 -11.72 0.38 5.93
C PHE A 454 -11.39 1.60 6.80
N ASP A 455 -11.76 1.58 8.06
CA ASP A 455 -11.80 2.76 8.94
C ASP A 455 -10.91 2.65 10.18
N PHE A 456 -10.21 1.54 10.31
CA PHE A 456 -9.47 1.25 11.54
C PHE A 456 -8.38 2.29 11.83
N TYR A 457 -7.60 2.65 10.82
CA TYR A 457 -6.48 3.58 10.98
C TYR A 457 -6.96 4.98 11.38
N ASP A 458 -8.00 5.50 10.72
CA ASP A 458 -8.58 6.81 11.03
C ASP A 458 -9.19 6.83 12.43
N ARG A 459 -9.89 5.76 12.80
CA ARG A 459 -10.43 5.61 14.16
C ARG A 459 -9.33 5.48 15.20
N LEU A 460 -8.27 4.71 14.92
CA LEU A 460 -7.12 4.58 15.80
C LEU A 460 -6.47 5.95 16.04
N LYS A 461 -6.27 6.72 14.99
CA LYS A 461 -5.73 8.08 15.04
C LYS A 461 -6.63 9.00 15.88
N THR A 462 -7.95 8.89 15.70
CA THR A 462 -8.93 9.70 16.46
C THR A 462 -8.95 9.34 17.94
N VAL A 463 -9.05 8.06 18.31
CA VAL A 463 -9.16 7.63 19.73
C VAL A 463 -7.87 7.84 20.51
N SER A 464 -6.74 7.89 19.82
CA SER A 464 -5.41 8.16 20.40
C SER A 464 -4.97 9.62 20.27
N LYS A 465 -5.78 10.49 19.68
CA LYS A 465 -5.45 11.87 19.32
C LYS A 465 -4.15 11.99 18.50
N GLY A 466 -3.89 11.03 17.64
CA GLY A 466 -2.70 10.97 16.79
C GLY A 466 -1.47 10.37 17.46
N TYR A 467 -1.57 9.89 18.72
CA TYR A 467 -0.43 9.30 19.44
C TYR A 467 -0.28 7.78 19.26
N ALA A 468 -1.15 7.12 18.50
CA ALA A 468 -0.99 5.71 18.17
C ALA A 468 -0.43 5.53 16.77
N SER A 469 0.58 4.71 16.65
CA SER A 469 1.09 4.16 15.40
C SER A 469 0.68 2.70 15.27
N PHE A 470 0.58 2.23 14.04
CA PHE A 470 0.06 0.91 13.71
C PHE A 470 0.90 0.26 12.62
N ASP A 471 1.22 -0.99 12.83
CA ASP A 471 1.85 -1.87 11.86
C ASP A 471 1.23 -3.26 11.94
N TYR A 472 1.35 -4.09 10.89
CA TYR A 472 0.80 -5.43 10.91
C TYR A 472 1.56 -6.41 10.00
N SER A 473 1.51 -7.70 10.38
CA SER A 473 2.03 -8.80 9.59
C SER A 473 0.99 -9.92 9.44
N PRO A 474 0.94 -10.63 8.31
CA PRO A 474 0.02 -11.75 8.12
C PRO A 474 0.39 -12.94 9.00
N ILE A 475 -0.61 -13.56 9.65
CA ILE A 475 -0.43 -14.77 10.48
C ILE A 475 -1.23 -15.98 9.98
N GLY A 476 -1.79 -15.89 8.75
CA GLY A 476 -2.49 -16.98 8.10
C GLY A 476 -4.01 -16.87 8.15
N MET A 477 -4.69 -17.98 7.81
CA MET A 477 -6.15 -18.04 7.68
C MET A 477 -6.76 -18.68 8.93
N ARG A 478 -7.88 -18.11 9.40
CA ARG A 478 -8.65 -18.68 10.53
C ARG A 478 -10.12 -18.82 10.20
N LYS A 479 -10.74 -19.89 10.69
CA LYS A 479 -12.18 -20.13 10.53
C LYS A 479 -13.00 -19.00 11.16
N SER A 480 -14.00 -18.51 10.40
CA SER A 480 -14.88 -17.43 10.85
C SER A 480 -16.34 -17.65 10.40
N LYS A 481 -17.26 -17.01 11.12
CA LYS A 481 -18.70 -17.05 10.84
C LYS A 481 -19.07 -15.88 9.91
N LEU A 482 -18.77 -16.03 8.63
CA LEU A 482 -19.04 -15.01 7.62
C LEU A 482 -20.33 -15.27 6.88
N VAL A 483 -21.02 -14.19 6.52
CA VAL A 483 -22.21 -14.20 5.67
C VAL A 483 -22.08 -13.18 4.55
N LYS A 484 -22.60 -13.51 3.38
CA LYS A 484 -22.70 -12.57 2.28
C LYS A 484 -23.90 -11.64 2.52
N VAL A 485 -23.64 -10.35 2.55
CA VAL A 485 -24.66 -9.30 2.58
C VAL A 485 -24.78 -8.71 1.18
N ASP A 486 -25.93 -8.89 0.56
CA ASP A 486 -26.27 -8.32 -0.74
C ASP A 486 -27.10 -7.04 -0.55
N LEU A 487 -26.78 -6.01 -1.34
CA LEU A 487 -27.58 -4.80 -1.42
C LEU A 487 -28.52 -4.85 -2.63
N LEU A 488 -29.80 -4.67 -2.38
CA LEU A 488 -30.82 -4.65 -3.42
C LEU A 488 -31.36 -3.23 -3.58
N LEU A 489 -31.29 -2.72 -4.81
CA LEU A 489 -31.91 -1.46 -5.21
C LEU A 489 -33.12 -1.75 -6.11
N ASN A 490 -34.26 -1.27 -5.71
CA ASN A 490 -35.52 -1.51 -6.43
C ASN A 490 -35.85 -3.01 -6.63
N GLY A 491 -35.29 -3.89 -5.78
CA GLY A 491 -35.43 -5.35 -5.86
C GLY A 491 -34.37 -6.07 -6.68
N SER A 492 -33.49 -5.35 -7.34
CA SER A 492 -32.35 -5.93 -8.08
C SER A 492 -31.09 -5.89 -7.22
N SER A 493 -30.34 -6.99 -7.18
CA SER A 493 -29.06 -7.05 -6.47
C SER A 493 -28.00 -6.25 -7.20
N VAL A 494 -27.20 -5.48 -6.45
CA VAL A 494 -26.04 -4.74 -6.93
C VAL A 494 -24.80 -5.48 -6.45
N ASP A 495 -24.26 -6.33 -7.30
CA ASP A 495 -23.11 -7.20 -7.01
C ASP A 495 -21.85 -6.42 -6.57
N ALA A 496 -21.62 -5.25 -7.18
CA ALA A 496 -20.52 -4.35 -6.83
C ALA A 496 -20.55 -3.82 -5.37
N LEU A 497 -21.71 -3.88 -4.70
CA LEU A 497 -21.91 -3.47 -3.31
C LEU A 497 -22.05 -4.67 -2.35
N SER A 498 -21.94 -5.89 -2.85
CA SER A 498 -21.98 -7.09 -2.01
C SER A 498 -20.70 -7.23 -1.20
N SER A 499 -20.82 -7.68 0.05
CA SER A 499 -19.66 -7.84 0.94
C SER A 499 -19.80 -9.07 1.84
N LEU A 500 -18.65 -9.65 2.23
CA LEU A 500 -18.59 -10.71 3.24
C LEU A 500 -18.35 -10.08 4.61
N ILE A 501 -19.29 -10.29 5.53
CA ILE A 501 -19.33 -9.64 6.83
C ILE A 501 -19.51 -10.70 7.92
N HIS A 502 -18.89 -10.50 9.08
CA HIS A 502 -19.13 -11.37 10.23
C HIS A 502 -20.60 -11.31 10.67
N THR A 503 -21.16 -12.47 11.02
CA THR A 503 -22.60 -12.61 11.33
C THR A 503 -23.07 -11.61 12.38
N ASP A 504 -22.26 -11.35 13.41
CA ASP A 504 -22.63 -10.45 14.51
C ASP A 504 -22.76 -8.99 14.07
N ASN A 505 -21.98 -8.58 13.05
CA ASN A 505 -21.94 -7.21 12.54
C ASN A 505 -22.85 -6.99 11.31
N ALA A 506 -23.36 -8.07 10.70
CA ALA A 506 -24.09 -8.02 9.43
C ALA A 506 -25.31 -7.10 9.45
N TYR A 507 -26.10 -7.11 10.54
CA TYR A 507 -27.27 -6.24 10.69
C TYR A 507 -26.85 -4.76 10.80
N SER A 508 -25.89 -4.45 11.67
CA SER A 508 -25.44 -3.08 11.92
C SER A 508 -24.83 -2.44 10.66
N ILE A 509 -23.94 -3.17 10.00
CA ILE A 509 -23.28 -2.73 8.76
C ILE A 509 -24.30 -2.60 7.63
N GLY A 510 -25.15 -3.61 7.41
CA GLY A 510 -26.19 -3.57 6.39
C GLY A 510 -27.18 -2.41 6.57
N LYS A 511 -27.51 -2.05 7.83
CA LYS A 511 -28.34 -0.88 8.13
C LYS A 511 -27.64 0.42 7.77
N LYS A 512 -26.38 0.62 8.20
CA LYS A 512 -25.57 1.80 7.87
C LYS A 512 -25.40 1.97 6.35
N MET A 513 -25.14 0.88 5.62
CA MET A 513 -25.07 0.91 4.16
C MET A 513 -26.37 1.41 3.52
N CYS A 514 -27.52 0.90 3.97
CA CYS A 514 -28.82 1.35 3.47
C CYS A 514 -29.08 2.84 3.78
N GLU A 515 -28.75 3.30 4.99
CA GLU A 515 -28.92 4.69 5.42
C GLU A 515 -28.03 5.64 4.59
N LYS A 516 -26.75 5.28 4.39
CA LYS A 516 -25.79 6.07 3.59
C LYS A 516 -26.24 6.16 2.11
N LEU A 517 -26.61 5.04 1.50
CA LEU A 517 -27.13 5.02 0.13
C LEU A 517 -28.40 5.85 -0.03
N ARG A 518 -29.28 5.88 0.97
CA ARG A 518 -30.48 6.72 0.96
C ARG A 518 -30.16 8.21 0.84
N THR A 519 -29.06 8.67 1.39
CA THR A 519 -28.65 10.08 1.35
C THR A 519 -28.00 10.46 0.01
N LEU A 520 -27.32 9.52 -0.64
CA LEU A 520 -26.51 9.75 -1.83
C LEU A 520 -27.26 9.53 -3.14
N ILE A 521 -28.14 8.52 -3.18
CA ILE A 521 -28.92 8.24 -4.40
C ILE A 521 -29.99 9.33 -4.60
N PRO A 522 -30.02 10.00 -5.74
CA PRO A 522 -30.97 11.07 -5.99
C PRO A 522 -32.40 10.54 -6.07
N ARG A 523 -33.36 11.37 -5.63
CA ARG A 523 -34.79 11.05 -5.71
C ARG A 523 -35.26 10.93 -7.15
N GLN A 524 -35.93 9.83 -7.44
CA GLN A 524 -36.52 9.55 -8.76
C GLN A 524 -38.03 9.85 -8.77
N GLN A 525 -38.69 9.65 -9.92
CA GLN A 525 -40.14 9.77 -10.08
C GLN A 525 -40.94 8.66 -9.36
N PHE A 526 -40.25 7.62 -8.85
CA PHE A 526 -40.81 6.47 -8.12
C PHE A 526 -40.04 6.24 -6.83
N ASP A 527 -40.64 5.48 -5.90
CA ASP A 527 -40.01 5.13 -4.63
C ASP A 527 -38.95 4.03 -4.89
N ILE A 528 -37.73 4.25 -4.38
CA ILE A 528 -36.61 3.30 -4.50
C ILE A 528 -36.43 2.61 -3.14
N PRO A 529 -36.82 1.36 -2.98
CA PRO A 529 -36.43 0.59 -1.79
C PRO A 529 -34.97 0.19 -1.90
N ILE A 530 -34.21 0.44 -0.84
CA ILE A 530 -32.84 -0.01 -0.61
C ILE A 530 -32.93 -1.09 0.46
N GLN A 531 -32.40 -2.27 0.20
CA GLN A 531 -32.52 -3.40 1.13
C GLN A 531 -31.17 -4.09 1.27
N ALA A 532 -30.78 -4.42 2.50
CA ALA A 532 -29.68 -5.33 2.78
C ALA A 532 -30.26 -6.72 3.06
N ALA A 533 -29.72 -7.75 2.43
CA ALA A 533 -30.22 -9.11 2.53
C ALA A 533 -29.09 -10.12 2.76
N ILE A 534 -29.37 -11.19 3.49
CA ILE A 534 -28.53 -12.38 3.63
C ILE A 534 -29.28 -13.52 2.96
N GLY A 535 -28.85 -13.90 1.75
CA GLY A 535 -29.62 -14.82 0.90
C GLY A 535 -31.03 -14.26 0.62
N ALA A 536 -32.06 -15.01 0.95
CA ALA A 536 -33.46 -14.57 0.78
C ALA A 536 -34.00 -13.68 1.91
N LYS A 537 -33.26 -13.55 3.03
CA LYS A 537 -33.73 -12.80 4.21
C LYS A 537 -33.27 -11.36 4.16
N ILE A 538 -34.25 -10.43 4.09
CA ILE A 538 -33.98 -9.00 4.23
C ILE A 538 -33.69 -8.69 5.70
N ILE A 539 -32.54 -8.11 6.00
CA ILE A 539 -32.09 -7.73 7.35
C ILE A 539 -32.31 -6.24 7.63
N SER A 540 -32.25 -5.37 6.61
CA SER A 540 -32.50 -3.94 6.75
C SER A 540 -33.18 -3.40 5.49
N ARG A 541 -33.97 -2.32 5.67
CA ARG A 541 -34.65 -1.66 4.55
C ARG A 541 -34.78 -0.17 4.78
N GLU A 542 -34.40 0.60 3.80
CA GLU A 542 -34.64 2.03 3.67
C GLU A 542 -35.42 2.33 2.38
N THR A 543 -36.01 3.51 2.29
CA THR A 543 -36.75 3.87 1.07
C THR A 543 -36.53 5.34 0.73
N ILE A 544 -36.06 5.59 -0.49
CA ILE A 544 -36.00 6.93 -1.07
C ILE A 544 -37.38 7.26 -1.63
N LYS A 545 -38.02 8.27 -1.08
CA LYS A 545 -39.35 8.68 -1.52
C LYS A 545 -39.30 9.38 -2.88
N ALA A 546 -40.25 9.05 -3.76
CA ALA A 546 -40.39 9.68 -5.05
C ALA A 546 -40.54 11.21 -4.97
N VAL A 547 -40.06 11.89 -5.99
CA VAL A 547 -40.41 13.31 -6.19
C VAL A 547 -41.93 13.39 -6.40
N ARG A 548 -42.62 14.15 -5.55
CA ARG A 548 -44.08 14.33 -5.62
C ARG A 548 -44.38 15.63 -6.35
N LYS A 549 -45.08 15.50 -7.46
CA LYS A 549 -45.82 16.64 -8.06
C LYS A 549 -47.20 16.67 -7.40
N ASP A 550 -47.59 17.80 -6.83
CA ASP A 550 -48.95 17.99 -6.32
C ASP A 550 -49.93 18.05 -7.48
N VAL A 551 -50.53 16.90 -7.82
CA VAL A 551 -51.50 16.76 -8.90
C VAL A 551 -52.87 17.29 -8.49
N THR A 552 -53.08 17.60 -7.18
CA THR A 552 -54.33 18.11 -6.63
C THR A 552 -54.35 19.62 -6.44
N ALA A 553 -53.19 20.30 -6.59
CA ALA A 553 -53.08 21.75 -6.39
C ALA A 553 -54.03 22.59 -7.25
N LYS A 554 -54.43 22.09 -8.43
CA LYS A 554 -55.39 22.77 -9.35
C LYS A 554 -56.83 22.30 -9.14
N CYS A 555 -57.11 21.47 -8.13
CA CYS A 555 -58.48 21.06 -7.85
C CYS A 555 -59.11 22.04 -6.84
N TYR A 556 -59.76 23.09 -7.35
CA TYR A 556 -60.59 23.99 -6.54
C TYR A 556 -61.92 23.32 -6.20
N GLY A 557 -62.32 23.40 -4.92
CA GLY A 557 -63.60 22.85 -4.43
C GLY A 557 -63.54 21.40 -3.98
N GLY A 558 -64.56 20.95 -3.28
CA GLY A 558 -64.66 19.70 -2.52
C GLY A 558 -64.87 18.41 -3.34
N ASP A 559 -64.47 18.36 -4.63
CA ASP A 559 -64.61 17.15 -5.46
C ASP A 559 -63.59 16.08 -5.05
N ILE A 560 -63.97 15.33 -4.02
CA ILE A 560 -63.22 14.22 -3.46
C ILE A 560 -62.99 13.12 -4.49
N SER A 561 -63.96 12.88 -5.37
CA SER A 561 -63.89 11.82 -6.40
C SER A 561 -62.82 12.11 -7.43
N ARG A 562 -62.70 13.38 -7.89
CA ARG A 562 -61.66 13.80 -8.83
C ARG A 562 -60.26 13.79 -8.24
N LYS A 563 -60.10 14.22 -6.96
CA LYS A 563 -58.87 14.14 -6.22
C LYS A 563 -58.39 12.68 -6.11
N ARG A 564 -59.27 11.76 -5.75
CA ARG A 564 -58.98 10.33 -5.63
C ARG A 564 -58.56 9.71 -6.96
N LYS A 565 -59.29 9.99 -8.07
CA LYS A 565 -58.93 9.51 -9.41
C LYS A 565 -57.55 10.02 -9.85
N LEU A 566 -57.20 11.29 -9.58
CA LEU A 566 -55.88 11.86 -9.94
C LEU A 566 -54.77 11.20 -9.14
N LEU A 567 -54.96 10.95 -7.82
CA LEU A 567 -53.99 10.24 -6.98
C LEU A 567 -53.83 8.79 -7.39
N GLU A 568 -54.92 8.08 -7.77
CA GLU A 568 -54.85 6.72 -8.27
C GLU A 568 -54.10 6.63 -9.65
N LYS A 569 -54.36 7.58 -10.54
CA LYS A 569 -53.64 7.71 -11.84
C LYS A 569 -52.16 7.96 -11.60
N GLN A 570 -51.78 8.83 -10.66
CA GLN A 570 -50.40 9.07 -10.28
C GLN A 570 -49.76 7.81 -9.70
N LYS A 571 -50.45 7.09 -8.82
CA LYS A 571 -49.99 5.82 -8.23
C LYS A 571 -49.74 4.75 -9.30
N LYS A 572 -50.65 4.61 -10.28
CA LYS A 572 -50.50 3.66 -11.41
C LYS A 572 -49.33 4.07 -12.30
N GLY A 573 -49.17 5.35 -12.62
CA GLY A 573 -48.06 5.87 -13.39
C GLY A 573 -46.69 5.61 -12.73
N LYS A 574 -46.59 5.85 -11.41
CA LYS A 574 -45.36 5.55 -10.64
C LYS A 574 -45.05 4.06 -10.62
N LYS A 575 -46.07 3.19 -10.49
CA LYS A 575 -45.87 1.74 -10.53
C LYS A 575 -45.34 1.28 -11.88
N LYS A 576 -45.82 1.86 -12.99
CA LYS A 576 -45.34 1.58 -14.35
C LYS A 576 -43.91 2.08 -14.57
N MET A 577 -43.59 3.30 -14.10
CA MET A 577 -42.22 3.85 -14.17
C MET A 577 -41.23 3.02 -13.37
N ARG A 578 -41.61 2.53 -12.20
CA ARG A 578 -40.78 1.64 -11.38
C ARG A 578 -40.43 0.32 -12.09
N GLN A 579 -41.30 -0.21 -12.94
CA GLN A 579 -41.06 -1.43 -13.69
C GLN A 579 -40.11 -1.24 -14.87
N ILE A 580 -39.94 -0.02 -15.35
CA ILE A 580 -39.16 0.31 -16.56
C ILE A 580 -37.86 1.05 -16.20
N GLY A 581 -37.83 1.75 -15.05
CA GLY A 581 -36.71 2.63 -14.70
C GLY A 581 -35.57 1.86 -14.04
N ASN A 582 -34.39 1.92 -14.63
CA ASN A 582 -33.15 1.58 -13.94
C ASN A 582 -32.78 2.70 -12.95
N VAL A 583 -32.23 2.31 -11.81
CA VAL A 583 -31.73 3.26 -10.82
C VAL A 583 -30.26 3.50 -11.11
N GLU A 584 -29.91 4.71 -11.52
CA GLU A 584 -28.51 5.12 -11.63
C GLU A 584 -27.91 5.29 -10.22
N ILE A 585 -26.78 4.66 -9.99
CA ILE A 585 -26.02 4.74 -8.74
C ILE A 585 -24.86 5.71 -9.01
N PRO A 586 -24.80 6.87 -8.33
CA PRO A 586 -23.67 7.80 -8.48
C PRO A 586 -22.36 7.12 -8.05
N GLN A 587 -21.25 7.48 -8.69
CA GLN A 587 -19.92 6.96 -8.32
C GLN A 587 -19.61 7.19 -6.84
N GLU A 588 -20.00 8.34 -6.30
CA GLU A 588 -19.86 8.70 -4.89
C GLU A 588 -20.54 7.69 -3.95
N ALA A 589 -21.60 7.02 -4.39
CA ALA A 589 -22.31 6.03 -3.58
C ALA A 589 -21.48 4.76 -3.35
N PHE A 590 -20.66 4.35 -4.32
CA PHE A 590 -19.74 3.21 -4.16
C PHE A 590 -18.64 3.56 -3.16
N MET A 591 -18.04 4.75 -3.28
CA MET A 591 -16.99 5.22 -2.36
C MET A 591 -17.52 5.48 -0.95
N ALA A 592 -18.74 6.02 -0.83
CA ALA A 592 -19.31 6.35 0.47
C ALA A 592 -19.72 5.13 1.30
N VAL A 593 -20.04 4.01 0.65
CA VAL A 593 -20.26 2.73 1.34
C VAL A 593 -18.98 2.24 2.02
N LEU A 594 -17.79 2.68 1.57
CA LEU A 594 -16.51 2.38 2.21
C LEU A 594 -16.30 3.16 3.52
N LYS A 595 -16.85 4.37 3.62
CA LYS A 595 -16.73 5.26 4.78
C LYS A 595 -18.03 5.26 5.60
N LEU A 596 -18.35 4.12 6.20
CA LEU A 596 -19.64 3.93 6.93
C LEU A 596 -19.72 4.66 8.28
N ASN A 597 -18.63 5.23 8.76
CA ASN A 597 -18.55 5.81 10.10
C ASN A 597 -18.33 7.34 10.13
N ASP A 598 -18.41 8.02 8.98
CA ASP A 598 -18.46 9.48 8.90
C ASP A 598 -19.88 10.03 9.05
#